data_0088694138c5ba9cb34d4e9c81684ed8
#
_entry.id   0088694138c5ba9cb34d4e9c81684ed8
#
_cell.length_a   1.000
_cell.length_b   1.000
_cell.length_c   1.000
_cell.angle_alpha   90.00
_cell.angle_beta   90.00
_cell.angle_gamma   90.00
#
_symmetry.space_group_name_H-M   'P 1'
#
loop_
_entity.id
_entity.type
_entity.pdbx_description
1 polymer ?
#
loop_
_entity_poly.entity_id
_entity_poly.type
_entity_poly.pdbx_seq_one_letter_code
_entity_poly.pdbx_strand_id
1 'polypeptide(L)'
;MEVSQELHESRITSSYGDNGCRIYNDMGHLEISTPSYNNPFDAVAYDKASEIYAFVGSREASLALKANVVVHKNNVANFFTGASLDSGVWARKGRKIKTNTYATHGNIITKRAACKDWTRVEKALIPWVVTRILFTGSGDVVSGDIVGKAGLKFVISPRAMFVMQKSSLSTTATRGILNTRDQPHAAQQ
;
A
#
# COMPACT_ATOMS: atom_id res chain seq x y z
N MET A 1 29.02 -9.70 -0.36
CA MET A 1 27.61 -9.54 -0.85
C MET A 1 26.79 -8.59 0.03
N GLU A 2 27.29 -8.18 1.20
CA GLU A 2 26.63 -7.18 2.10
C GLU A 2 26.76 -5.73 1.63
N VAL A 3 27.84 -5.39 0.93
CA VAL A 3 28.08 -4.02 0.43
C VAL A 3 27.02 -3.54 -0.59
N SER A 4 26.34 -4.45 -1.27
CA SER A 4 25.32 -4.10 -2.26
C SER A 4 23.98 -3.73 -1.63
N GLN A 5 23.68 -4.18 -0.43
CA GLN A 5 22.43 -3.88 0.27
C GLN A 5 22.47 -2.49 0.93
N GLU A 6 23.55 -2.17 1.61
CA GLU A 6 23.73 -0.82 2.20
C GLU A 6 23.80 0.29 1.14
N LEU A 7 24.44 0.04 0.00
CA LEU A 7 24.45 0.99 -1.13
C LEU A 7 23.08 1.14 -1.80
N HIS A 8 22.21 0.13 -1.69
CA HIS A 8 20.86 0.19 -2.23
C HIS A 8 19.94 1.00 -1.31
N GLU A 9 20.02 0.82 -0.02
CA GLU A 9 19.23 1.57 0.98
C GLU A 9 19.65 3.04 1.06
N SER A 10 20.92 3.36 0.96
CA SER A 10 21.43 4.74 0.97
C SER A 10 21.11 5.53 -0.31
N ARG A 11 20.69 4.86 -1.38
CA ARG A 11 20.28 5.48 -2.65
C ARG A 11 18.76 5.57 -2.85
N ILE A 12 17.97 5.24 -1.85
CA ILE A 12 16.53 5.49 -1.89
C ILE A 12 16.31 7.00 -1.68
N THR A 13 16.62 7.74 -2.72
CA THR A 13 16.36 9.17 -2.75
C THR A 13 14.86 9.37 -2.86
N SER A 14 14.25 9.90 -1.82
CA SER A 14 12.95 10.50 -1.99
C SER A 14 13.12 11.83 -2.71
N SER A 15 12.40 12.03 -3.79
CA SER A 15 12.30 13.30 -4.49
C SER A 15 10.95 13.94 -4.24
N TYR A 16 10.87 15.24 -4.45
CA TYR A 16 9.62 15.99 -4.38
C TYR A 16 9.25 16.50 -5.76
N GLY A 17 8.00 16.31 -6.14
CA GLY A 17 7.43 16.94 -7.33
C GLY A 17 7.13 18.41 -7.08
N ASP A 18 6.92 19.17 -8.18
CA ASP A 18 6.66 20.62 -8.13
C ASP A 18 5.40 20.97 -7.34
N ASN A 19 4.45 20.05 -7.25
CA ASN A 19 3.24 20.20 -6.45
C ASN A 19 3.43 19.83 -4.97
N GLY A 20 4.66 19.46 -4.54
CA GLY A 20 4.98 19.04 -3.18
C GLY A 20 4.67 17.58 -2.87
N CYS A 21 4.27 16.76 -3.85
CA CYS A 21 4.17 15.31 -3.63
C CYS A 21 5.55 14.71 -3.37
N ARG A 22 5.60 13.69 -2.53
CA ARG A 22 6.82 12.92 -2.30
C ARG A 22 6.81 11.66 -3.14
N ILE A 23 7.87 11.43 -3.92
CA ILE A 23 8.06 10.27 -4.80
C ILE A 23 9.24 9.47 -4.27
N TYR A 24 9.03 8.21 -3.93
CA TYR A 24 10.07 7.38 -3.32
C TYR A 24 9.88 5.90 -3.61
N ASN A 25 10.89 5.11 -3.27
CA ASN A 25 10.84 3.66 -3.33
C ASN A 25 10.39 3.13 -1.98
N ASP A 26 9.26 2.43 -1.92
CA ASP A 26 8.84 1.66 -0.75
C ASP A 26 8.96 0.17 -1.04
N MET A 27 9.97 -0.47 -0.45
CA MET A 27 10.20 -1.91 -0.56
C MET A 27 10.21 -2.42 -2.03
N GLY A 28 10.82 -1.65 -2.93
CA GLY A 28 10.92 -2.00 -4.36
C GLY A 28 9.76 -1.51 -5.23
N HIS A 29 8.80 -0.78 -4.66
CA HIS A 29 7.66 -0.21 -5.37
C HIS A 29 7.73 1.31 -5.42
N LEU A 30 7.26 1.87 -6.55
CA LEU A 30 7.05 3.30 -6.64
C LEU A 30 5.92 3.69 -5.70
N GLU A 31 6.21 4.54 -4.73
CA GLU A 31 5.20 5.17 -3.88
C GLU A 31 5.19 6.67 -4.09
N ILE A 32 3.99 7.23 -4.23
CA ILE A 32 3.77 8.66 -4.37
C ILE A 32 2.80 9.08 -3.26
N SER A 33 3.30 9.92 -2.35
CA SER A 33 2.49 10.54 -1.31
C SER A 33 2.06 11.92 -1.75
N THR A 34 0.76 12.18 -1.73
CA THR A 34 0.22 13.50 -2.10
C THR A 34 0.57 14.55 -1.05
N PRO A 35 0.59 15.84 -1.40
CA PRO A 35 0.58 16.91 -0.41
C PRO A 35 -0.65 16.84 0.50
N SER A 36 -0.59 17.52 1.63
CA SER A 36 -1.76 17.70 2.50
C SER A 36 -2.81 18.57 1.82
N TYR A 37 -4.07 18.24 2.00
CA TYR A 37 -5.21 18.98 1.46
C TYR A 37 -6.33 19.06 2.51
N ASN A 38 -7.21 20.05 2.35
CA ASN A 38 -8.34 20.28 3.25
C ASN A 38 -9.70 20.34 2.54
N ASN A 39 -9.72 20.04 1.24
CA ASN A 39 -10.93 20.00 0.45
C ASN A 39 -10.90 18.80 -0.54
N PRO A 40 -12.07 18.31 -1.00
CA PRO A 40 -12.13 17.14 -1.87
C PRO A 40 -11.63 17.39 -3.30
N PHE A 41 -11.63 18.62 -3.77
CA PHE A 41 -11.17 18.95 -5.14
C PHE A 41 -9.65 18.80 -5.23
N ASP A 42 -8.91 19.31 -4.25
CA ASP A 42 -7.46 19.13 -4.17
C ASP A 42 -7.11 17.64 -3.99
N ALA A 43 -7.90 16.89 -3.19
CA ALA A 43 -7.70 15.45 -3.06
C ALA A 43 -7.70 14.75 -4.42
N VAL A 44 -8.69 15.03 -5.26
CA VAL A 44 -8.80 14.46 -6.60
C VAL A 44 -7.68 14.97 -7.52
N ALA A 45 -7.38 16.26 -7.47
CA ALA A 45 -6.32 16.86 -8.30
C ALA A 45 -4.95 16.24 -7.99
N TYR A 46 -4.61 16.07 -6.71
CA TYR A 46 -3.33 15.47 -6.31
C TYR A 46 -3.26 13.97 -6.62
N ASP A 47 -4.37 13.23 -6.46
CA ASP A 47 -4.41 11.83 -6.89
C ASP A 47 -4.16 11.71 -8.39
N LYS A 48 -4.81 12.55 -9.20
CA LYS A 48 -4.59 12.56 -10.66
C LYS A 48 -3.19 13.04 -11.05
N ALA A 49 -2.64 14.01 -10.35
CA ALA A 49 -1.26 14.42 -10.56
C ALA A 49 -0.27 13.26 -10.28
N SER A 50 -0.52 12.46 -9.26
CA SER A 50 0.33 11.28 -8.97
C SER A 50 0.29 10.24 -10.09
N GLU A 51 -0.85 10.03 -10.72
CA GLU A 51 -0.98 9.16 -11.90
C GLU A 51 -0.18 9.70 -13.10
N ILE A 52 -0.16 11.03 -13.30
CA ILE A 52 0.62 11.67 -14.35
C ILE A 52 2.11 11.50 -14.10
N TYR A 53 2.60 11.71 -12.87
CA TYR A 53 4.00 11.46 -12.51
C TYR A 53 4.40 10.01 -12.80
N ALA A 54 3.58 9.05 -12.39
CA ALA A 54 3.83 7.64 -12.66
C ALA A 54 3.86 7.32 -14.16
N PHE A 55 2.95 7.92 -14.94
CA PHE A 55 2.90 7.76 -16.39
C PHE A 55 4.13 8.34 -17.09
N VAL A 56 4.51 9.57 -16.76
CA VAL A 56 5.71 10.20 -17.33
C VAL A 56 6.95 9.39 -16.96
N GLY A 57 7.11 9.02 -15.68
CA GLY A 57 8.22 8.20 -15.23
C GLY A 57 8.30 6.84 -15.92
N SER A 58 7.17 6.18 -16.19
CA SER A 58 7.14 4.92 -16.93
C SER A 58 7.61 5.07 -18.39
N ARG A 59 7.26 6.17 -19.02
CA ARG A 59 7.72 6.48 -20.40
C ARG A 59 9.23 6.73 -20.44
N GLU A 60 9.74 7.57 -19.55
CA GLU A 60 11.17 7.84 -19.45
C GLU A 60 11.98 6.57 -19.13
N ALA A 61 11.49 5.75 -18.20
CA ALA A 61 12.09 4.46 -17.89
C ALA A 61 12.07 3.51 -19.10
N SER A 62 10.99 3.49 -19.88
CA SER A 62 10.89 2.69 -21.10
C SER A 62 11.92 3.08 -22.15
N LEU A 63 12.13 4.38 -22.33
CA LEU A 63 13.16 4.90 -23.24
C LEU A 63 14.57 4.53 -22.76
N ALA A 64 14.86 4.76 -21.49
CA ALA A 64 16.18 4.50 -20.92
C ALA A 64 16.55 3.01 -20.93
N LEU A 65 15.60 2.14 -20.63
CA LEU A 65 15.79 0.69 -20.56
C LEU A 65 15.59 -0.02 -21.90
N LYS A 66 15.10 0.69 -22.93
CA LYS A 66 14.70 0.11 -24.22
C LYS A 66 13.73 -1.08 -24.04
N ALA A 67 12.83 -0.98 -23.10
CA ALA A 67 11.88 -2.01 -22.72
C ALA A 67 10.53 -1.35 -22.37
N ASN A 68 9.44 -2.10 -22.52
CA ASN A 68 8.12 -1.59 -22.11
C ASN A 68 7.99 -1.65 -20.58
N VAL A 69 8.02 -0.48 -19.93
CA VAL A 69 7.81 -0.34 -18.49
C VAL A 69 6.37 0.14 -18.26
N VAL A 70 5.60 -0.64 -17.52
CA VAL A 70 4.20 -0.34 -17.19
C VAL A 70 4.06 -0.22 -15.68
N VAL A 71 3.42 0.85 -15.22
CA VAL A 71 3.12 1.05 -13.81
C VAL A 71 1.67 0.65 -13.54
N HIS A 72 1.48 -0.23 -12.57
CA HIS A 72 0.16 -0.66 -12.11
C HIS A 72 -0.12 -0.09 -10.72
N LYS A 73 -1.34 0.39 -10.52
CA LYS A 73 -1.81 0.92 -9.24
C LYS A 73 -2.39 -0.22 -8.41
N ASN A 74 -1.87 -0.41 -7.20
CA ASN A 74 -2.25 -1.43 -6.23
C ASN A 74 -2.19 -2.86 -6.77
N ASN A 75 -1.51 -3.75 -6.10
CA ASN A 75 -1.43 -5.14 -6.54
C ASN A 75 -1.30 -6.13 -5.38
N VAL A 76 -1.55 -7.39 -5.71
CA VAL A 76 -1.24 -8.55 -4.88
C VAL A 76 -0.22 -9.40 -5.61
N ALA A 77 0.92 -9.63 -4.97
CA ALA A 77 1.95 -10.50 -5.50
C ALA A 77 2.03 -11.80 -4.69
N ASN A 78 2.06 -12.93 -5.38
CA ASN A 78 2.20 -14.24 -4.79
C ASN A 78 3.60 -14.78 -5.05
N PHE A 79 4.27 -15.21 -3.99
CA PHE A 79 5.56 -15.87 -4.09
C PHE A 79 5.50 -17.26 -3.46
N PHE A 80 6.01 -18.25 -4.18
CA PHE A 80 6.25 -19.56 -3.61
C PHE A 80 7.60 -19.54 -2.91
N THR A 81 7.61 -19.70 -1.60
CA THR A 81 8.87 -19.77 -0.83
C THR A 81 8.96 -21.08 -0.08
N GLY A 82 10.18 -21.65 -0.07
CA GLY A 82 10.51 -22.78 0.81
C GLY A 82 10.72 -22.36 2.29
N ALA A 83 10.75 -21.07 2.60
CA ALA A 83 11.01 -20.54 3.93
C ALA A 83 9.77 -19.85 4.51
N SER A 84 9.59 -20.01 5.81
CA SER A 84 8.54 -19.32 6.58
C SER A 84 8.91 -17.86 6.73
N LEU A 85 8.05 -16.94 6.28
CA LEU A 85 8.12 -15.52 6.61
C LEU A 85 6.77 -15.07 7.16
N ASP A 86 6.82 -14.27 8.22
CA ASP A 86 5.78 -14.04 9.24
C ASP A 86 4.52 -13.27 8.84
N SER A 87 4.23 -13.05 7.59
CA SER A 87 3.02 -12.29 7.23
C SER A 87 2.21 -12.94 6.13
N GLY A 88 0.99 -13.34 6.45
CA GLY A 88 0.00 -13.76 5.47
C GLY A 88 0.34 -15.08 4.76
N VAL A 89 0.73 -16.11 5.51
CA VAL A 89 1.06 -17.43 4.94
C VAL A 89 -0.21 -18.25 4.76
N TRP A 90 -0.53 -18.59 3.52
CA TRP A 90 -1.55 -19.57 3.18
C TRP A 90 -0.86 -20.87 2.78
N ALA A 91 -1.16 -21.95 3.50
CA ALA A 91 -0.61 -23.27 3.19
C ALA A 91 -1.60 -24.06 2.35
N ARG A 92 -1.19 -24.51 1.18
CA ARG A 92 -1.90 -25.50 0.41
C ARG A 92 -0.95 -26.66 0.04
N LYS A 93 -1.30 -27.89 0.41
CA LYS A 93 -0.53 -29.12 0.13
C LYS A 93 0.97 -29.00 0.49
N GLY A 94 1.29 -28.46 1.67
CA GLY A 94 2.67 -28.37 2.17
C GLY A 94 3.55 -27.31 1.51
N ARG A 95 3.02 -26.49 0.57
CA ARG A 95 3.73 -25.32 0.02
C ARG A 95 3.29 -24.06 0.72
N LYS A 96 4.24 -23.28 1.22
CA LYS A 96 3.98 -21.97 1.81
C LYS A 96 3.93 -20.91 0.70
N ILE A 97 2.82 -20.20 0.58
CA ILE A 97 2.65 -19.09 -0.35
C ILE A 97 2.83 -17.81 0.46
N LYS A 98 3.83 -17.02 0.14
CA LYS A 98 3.95 -15.68 0.66
C LYS A 98 3.19 -14.73 -0.27
N THR A 99 2.27 -13.96 0.29
CA THR A 99 1.52 -12.97 -0.45
C THR A 99 1.83 -11.59 0.09
N ASN A 100 2.29 -10.69 -0.77
CA ASN A 100 2.43 -9.27 -0.46
C ASN A 100 1.29 -8.50 -1.11
N THR A 101 0.88 -7.41 -0.48
CA THR A 101 -0.14 -6.53 -1.03
C THR A 101 0.31 -5.08 -0.90
N TYR A 102 0.10 -4.33 -1.95
CA TYR A 102 0.36 -2.90 -2.06
C TYR A 102 -0.96 -2.21 -2.34
N ALA A 103 -1.21 -1.10 -1.66
CA ALA A 103 -2.52 -0.45 -1.70
C ALA A 103 -2.39 1.05 -1.45
N THR A 104 -3.45 1.78 -1.74
CA THR A 104 -3.56 3.20 -1.43
C THR A 104 -3.91 3.39 0.04
N HIS A 105 -3.14 4.22 0.74
CA HIS A 105 -3.38 4.59 2.12
C HIS A 105 -4.05 5.98 2.19
N GLY A 106 -5.08 6.12 3.01
CA GLY A 106 -5.65 7.41 3.35
C GLY A 106 -5.14 7.84 4.73
N ASN A 107 -4.45 8.97 4.80
CA ASN A 107 -3.99 9.55 6.05
C ASN A 107 -4.89 10.73 6.43
N ILE A 108 -5.42 10.72 7.65
CA ILE A 108 -6.35 11.76 8.13
C ILE A 108 -5.74 12.41 9.36
N ILE A 109 -5.46 13.70 9.25
CA ILE A 109 -4.99 14.50 10.39
C ILE A 109 -6.17 14.76 11.31
N THR A 110 -6.02 14.37 12.56
CA THR A 110 -7.07 14.51 13.58
C THR A 110 -6.49 15.21 14.82
N LYS A 111 -7.30 16.06 15.47
CA LYS A 111 -6.89 16.69 16.72
C LYS A 111 -6.60 15.63 17.78
N ARG A 112 -5.46 15.71 18.45
CA ARG A 112 -5.04 14.76 19.49
C ARG A 112 -6.10 14.60 20.60
N ALA A 113 -6.82 15.67 20.94
CA ALA A 113 -7.91 15.62 21.92
C ALA A 113 -9.06 14.70 21.49
N ALA A 114 -9.35 14.58 20.20
CA ALA A 114 -10.40 13.69 19.68
C ALA A 114 -9.97 12.21 19.76
N CYS A 115 -8.68 11.94 19.79
CA CYS A 115 -8.13 10.57 19.85
C CYS A 115 -7.96 10.05 21.30
N LYS A 116 -8.30 10.84 22.32
CA LYS A 116 -8.21 10.40 23.74
C LYS A 116 -9.12 9.20 24.04
N ASP A 117 -10.28 9.15 23.42
CA ASP A 117 -11.18 7.98 23.46
C ASP A 117 -11.11 7.24 22.11
N TRP A 118 -10.15 6.33 22.02
CA TRP A 118 -9.94 5.55 20.80
C TRP A 118 -11.15 4.66 20.45
N THR A 119 -11.87 4.14 21.42
CA THR A 119 -13.07 3.35 21.18
C THR A 119 -14.15 4.15 20.43
N ARG A 120 -14.30 5.42 20.78
CA ARG A 120 -15.21 6.32 20.08
C ARG A 120 -14.76 6.60 18.65
N VAL A 121 -13.45 6.79 18.44
CA VAL A 121 -12.87 6.98 17.10
C VAL A 121 -13.12 5.74 16.22
N GLU A 122 -12.85 4.55 16.74
CA GLU A 122 -13.12 3.30 16.01
C GLU A 122 -14.59 3.16 15.62
N LYS A 123 -15.50 3.37 16.57
CA LYS A 123 -16.95 3.28 16.31
C LYS A 123 -17.41 4.25 15.23
N ALA A 124 -16.80 5.43 15.15
CA ALA A 124 -17.14 6.44 14.15
C ALA A 124 -16.51 6.12 12.77
N LEU A 125 -15.26 5.69 12.72
CA LEU A 125 -14.52 5.55 11.48
C LEU A 125 -14.71 4.19 10.78
N ILE A 126 -14.85 3.10 11.52
CA ILE A 126 -14.91 1.76 10.92
C ILE A 126 -16.07 1.63 9.93
N PRO A 127 -17.30 2.04 10.22
CA PRO A 127 -18.39 1.96 9.25
C PRO A 127 -18.08 2.72 7.95
N TRP A 128 -17.52 3.92 8.06
CA TRP A 128 -17.13 4.71 6.91
C TRP A 128 -16.00 4.03 6.09
N VAL A 129 -14.95 3.56 6.75
CA VAL A 129 -13.82 2.92 6.06
C VAL A 129 -14.26 1.65 5.34
N VAL A 130 -15.11 0.81 5.96
CA VAL A 130 -15.62 -0.42 5.35
C VAL A 130 -16.52 -0.09 4.15
N THR A 131 -17.44 0.86 4.32
CA THR A 131 -18.36 1.26 3.26
C THR A 131 -17.61 1.88 2.08
N ARG A 132 -16.58 2.68 2.35
CA ARG A 132 -15.73 3.28 1.32
C ARG A 132 -15.15 2.25 0.36
N ILE A 133 -14.72 1.09 0.86
CA ILE A 133 -14.12 0.04 0.02
C ILE A 133 -15.09 -0.44 -1.06
N LEU A 134 -16.38 -0.50 -0.77
CA LEU A 134 -17.41 -0.92 -1.74
C LEU A 134 -17.52 0.04 -2.93
N PHE A 135 -17.30 1.35 -2.72
CA PHE A 135 -17.48 2.38 -3.74
C PHE A 135 -16.16 2.83 -4.39
N THR A 136 -15.06 2.75 -3.65
CA THR A 136 -13.76 3.31 -4.08
C THR A 136 -12.63 2.30 -4.03
N GLY A 137 -12.93 1.02 -3.87
CA GLY A 137 -11.92 -0.04 -3.95
C GLY A 137 -11.30 -0.08 -5.34
N SER A 138 -9.98 -0.15 -5.41
CA SER A 138 -9.24 -0.15 -6.68
C SER A 138 -9.44 -1.43 -7.51
N GLY A 139 -9.96 -2.48 -6.89
CA GLY A 139 -10.08 -3.78 -7.51
C GLY A 139 -8.74 -4.47 -7.76
N ASP A 140 -8.78 -5.76 -7.95
CA ASP A 140 -7.66 -6.56 -8.46
C ASP A 140 -8.18 -7.91 -8.97
N VAL A 141 -7.37 -8.59 -9.79
CA VAL A 141 -7.62 -9.97 -10.21
C VAL A 141 -6.58 -10.85 -9.55
N VAL A 142 -7.01 -11.70 -8.64
CA VAL A 142 -6.13 -12.54 -7.84
C VAL A 142 -6.34 -14.03 -8.16
N SER A 143 -5.32 -14.84 -7.88
CA SER A 143 -5.49 -16.30 -7.91
C SER A 143 -6.56 -16.71 -6.89
N GLY A 144 -7.52 -17.51 -7.31
CA GLY A 144 -8.58 -18.01 -6.44
C GLY A 144 -8.06 -18.80 -5.24
N ASP A 145 -6.87 -19.35 -5.33
CA ASP A 145 -6.21 -20.03 -4.21
C ASP A 145 -6.02 -19.13 -2.99
N ILE A 146 -5.85 -17.81 -3.21
CA ILE A 146 -5.74 -16.81 -2.13
C ILE A 146 -7.06 -16.67 -1.36
N VAL A 147 -8.17 -16.79 -2.06
CA VAL A 147 -9.53 -16.64 -1.49
C VAL A 147 -10.24 -17.97 -1.29
N GLY A 148 -9.50 -19.07 -1.28
CA GLY A 148 -10.02 -20.42 -1.03
C GLY A 148 -10.94 -20.97 -2.15
N LYS A 149 -10.81 -20.46 -3.37
CA LYS A 149 -11.61 -20.87 -4.55
C LYS A 149 -10.70 -21.21 -5.73
N ALA A 150 -11.20 -21.94 -6.71
CA ALA A 150 -10.44 -22.25 -7.93
C ALA A 150 -10.48 -21.08 -8.93
N GLY A 151 -9.44 -21.00 -9.78
CA GLY A 151 -9.33 -20.06 -10.91
C GLY A 151 -9.02 -18.62 -10.49
N LEU A 152 -9.19 -17.67 -11.41
CA LEU A 152 -9.01 -16.24 -11.16
C LEU A 152 -10.29 -15.63 -10.55
N LYS A 153 -10.12 -14.72 -9.63
CA LYS A 153 -11.22 -14.03 -8.94
C LYS A 153 -10.97 -12.53 -8.93
N PHE A 154 -12.01 -11.77 -9.23
CA PHE A 154 -12.00 -10.34 -8.97
C PHE A 154 -12.24 -10.09 -7.49
N VAL A 155 -11.47 -9.18 -6.91
CA VAL A 155 -11.63 -8.66 -5.55
C VAL A 155 -11.77 -7.14 -5.60
N ILE A 156 -12.66 -6.59 -4.78
CA ILE A 156 -12.91 -5.13 -4.77
C ILE A 156 -11.77 -4.33 -4.14
N SER A 157 -10.90 -5.00 -3.39
CA SER A 157 -9.72 -4.39 -2.79
C SER A 157 -8.61 -5.43 -2.68
N PRO A 158 -7.40 -5.13 -3.17
CA PRO A 158 -6.26 -6.03 -3.08
C PRO A 158 -5.81 -6.26 -1.64
N ARG A 159 -6.16 -5.40 -0.70
CA ARG A 159 -5.73 -5.48 0.70
C ARG A 159 -6.81 -5.94 1.68
N ALA A 160 -8.09 -5.82 1.37
CA ALA A 160 -9.16 -6.10 2.33
C ALA A 160 -9.08 -7.51 2.93
N MET A 161 -8.67 -8.51 2.13
CA MET A 161 -8.51 -9.89 2.58
C MET A 161 -7.37 -10.10 3.60
N PHE A 162 -6.47 -9.14 3.76
CA PHE A 162 -5.35 -9.20 4.70
C PHE A 162 -5.59 -8.42 5.99
N VAL A 163 -6.77 -7.81 6.14
CA VAL A 163 -7.17 -7.14 7.38
C VAL A 163 -7.56 -8.20 8.39
N MET A 164 -6.88 -8.19 9.55
CA MET A 164 -7.05 -9.18 10.60
C MET A 164 -7.74 -8.64 11.84
N GLN A 165 -7.76 -7.31 12.02
CA GLN A 165 -8.32 -6.66 13.19
C GLN A 165 -8.78 -5.23 12.90
N LYS A 166 -9.51 -4.63 13.84
CA LYS A 166 -10.05 -3.29 13.69
C LYS A 166 -8.95 -2.23 13.64
N SER A 167 -8.04 -2.28 14.60
CA SER A 167 -6.92 -1.33 14.72
C SER A 167 -5.63 -2.07 14.98
N SER A 168 -4.51 -1.58 14.46
CA SER A 168 -3.19 -2.17 14.66
C SER A 168 -2.09 -1.14 14.49
N LEU A 169 -1.01 -1.33 15.23
CA LEU A 169 0.28 -0.68 14.97
C LEU A 169 1.05 -1.35 13.82
N SER A 170 0.73 -2.62 13.54
CA SER A 170 1.41 -3.38 12.49
C SER A 170 0.82 -3.07 11.12
N THR A 171 1.70 -2.84 10.15
CA THR A 171 1.34 -2.63 8.73
C THR A 171 1.57 -3.87 7.87
N THR A 172 2.20 -4.91 8.41
CA THR A 172 2.62 -6.09 7.66
C THR A 172 2.03 -7.40 8.17
N ALA A 173 2.11 -7.69 9.47
CA ALA A 173 1.73 -8.99 10.03
C ALA A 173 0.25 -9.04 10.45
N THR A 174 -0.14 -8.21 11.41
CA THR A 174 -1.49 -8.16 11.97
C THR A 174 -2.18 -6.85 11.56
N ARG A 175 -2.48 -6.72 10.28
CA ARG A 175 -3.02 -5.48 9.71
C ARG A 175 -4.37 -5.13 10.32
N GLY A 176 -4.47 -3.87 10.79
CA GLY A 176 -5.74 -3.25 11.14
C GLY A 176 -6.38 -2.58 9.93
N ILE A 177 -7.70 -2.45 9.96
CA ILE A 177 -8.41 -1.57 9.03
C ILE A 177 -8.06 -0.10 9.31
N LEU A 178 -7.83 0.24 10.57
CA LEU A 178 -7.25 1.48 11.03
C LEU A 178 -5.81 1.23 11.48
N ASN A 179 -4.88 2.01 10.99
CA ASN A 179 -3.51 1.98 11.47
C ASN A 179 -3.32 3.08 12.51
N THR A 180 -2.84 2.71 13.68
CA THR A 180 -2.63 3.61 14.83
C THR A 180 -1.15 3.89 15.09
N ARG A 181 -0.28 3.56 14.15
CA ARG A 181 1.15 3.82 14.31
C ARG A 181 1.44 5.31 14.22
N ASP A 182 2.10 5.84 15.24
CA ASP A 182 2.45 7.26 15.36
C ASP A 182 3.67 7.66 14.51
N GLN A 183 4.55 6.71 14.21
CA GLN A 183 5.82 7.02 13.54
C GLN A 183 5.82 6.44 12.12
N PRO A 184 6.25 7.22 11.13
CA PRO A 184 6.49 6.69 9.78
C PRO A 184 7.64 5.69 9.79
N HIS A 185 7.64 4.71 8.89
CA HIS A 185 8.74 3.75 8.77
C HIS A 185 10.10 4.42 8.54
N ALA A 186 10.10 5.54 7.80
CA ALA A 186 11.29 6.31 7.49
C ALA A 186 11.88 7.11 8.67
N ALA A 187 11.20 7.17 9.82
CA ALA A 187 11.70 7.86 11.01
C ALA A 187 12.57 6.97 11.92
N GLN A 188 12.83 5.74 11.51
CA GLN A 188 13.68 4.78 12.23
C GLN A 188 15.11 4.69 11.66
N GLN A 189 15.50 5.66 10.84
CA GLN A 189 16.88 5.78 10.34
C GLN A 189 17.64 6.85 11.11
#